data_2e08d87e5fdb7da2e493aad3f02739bf
#
_entry.id   2e08d87e5fdb7da2e493aad3f02739bf
#
_cell.length_a   1.000
_cell.length_b   1.000
_cell.length_c   1.000
_cell.angle_alpha   90.00
_cell.angle_beta   90.00
_cell.angle_gamma   90.00
#
_symmetry.space_group_name_H-M   'P 1'
#
loop_
_entity.id
_entity.type
_entity.pdbx_description
1 polymer ?
#
loop_
_entity_poly.entity_id
_entity_poly.type
_entity_poly.pdbx_seq_one_letter_code
_entity_poly.pdbx_strand_id
1 'polypeptide(L)'
;MLIFEHSVPERMAYAQMPAEALEADDLPVHLLRRDKPLLPEASEIDVVRHYTRLSQKNFSIDTHFYPLGSCTMKYNPRACNSLAMLPGFLNRHPFAPVQTGQGYLASMYELQEILCDVTGMAGVSLAPMAGAQGEFAGVAMIRAYHDARGDHARREIIIPTAAHGTNPATAVMCGYSVREIPTDATGNVDLAALQAAVGPQTAGLMLTNPSTLGVFEQQIQRIQKIVHDAGGLLYYDGANLNAILGRVKPGDMGFDVIHINLHKTFSTPHGGGGPGAGPVGVSTRLLPYLPIPLVAYCDGNYRLLTEADRPHSIGRLSANNGNAGVLLRAYIYARMLGAEGMHRVAEFATLNANYLLARLREAGFDIAYPTRRASHEFIVTLKRLKDETGVTAMDFAKRLLDYGYHAPTTYFPMLVPECLLIEPTETESMATLDGFVAAMTAILAEARSNPELVKGAPYTQPVRRLDDVKAARELDLVWRQDVIRE
;
A
#
# COMPACT_ATOMS: atom_id res chain seq x y z
N MET A 1 15.70 0.24 25.51
CA MET A 1 15.70 -0.99 26.33
C MET A 1 14.86 -2.03 25.61
N LEU A 2 15.45 -3.17 25.26
CA LEU A 2 14.76 -4.30 24.63
C LEU A 2 14.13 -5.19 25.70
N ILE A 3 13.16 -6.03 25.29
CA ILE A 3 12.50 -6.97 26.22
C ILE A 3 13.50 -7.91 26.91
N PHE A 4 14.58 -8.26 26.23
CA PHE A 4 15.67 -9.08 26.77
C PHE A 4 16.38 -8.46 27.97
N GLU A 5 16.41 -7.12 28.05
CA GLU A 5 17.02 -6.37 29.17
C GLU A 5 16.12 -6.33 30.41
N HIS A 6 14.85 -6.73 30.26
CA HIS A 6 13.90 -6.92 31.37
C HIS A 6 13.84 -8.36 31.86
N SER A 7 14.60 -9.29 31.25
CA SER A 7 14.59 -10.69 31.62
C SER A 7 15.13 -10.90 33.04
N VAL A 8 14.39 -11.63 33.84
CA VAL A 8 14.80 -12.04 35.17
C VAL A 8 14.62 -13.56 35.26
N PRO A 9 15.67 -14.32 35.61
CA PRO A 9 15.58 -15.78 35.70
C PRO A 9 14.38 -16.23 36.50
N GLU A 10 13.69 -17.24 36.00
CA GLU A 10 12.49 -17.86 36.60
C GLU A 10 11.23 -16.97 36.63
N ARG A 11 11.26 -15.75 36.10
CA ARG A 11 10.08 -14.90 35.94
C ARG A 11 9.30 -15.28 34.71
N MET A 12 8.27 -16.10 34.85
CA MET A 12 7.47 -16.62 33.73
C MET A 12 5.97 -16.43 33.96
N ALA A 13 5.21 -16.42 32.87
CA ALA A 13 3.74 -16.29 32.88
C ALA A 13 3.09 -17.68 32.94
N TYR A 14 3.24 -18.40 34.01
CA TYR A 14 2.73 -19.77 34.16
C TYR A 14 1.22 -19.91 34.07
N ALA A 15 0.46 -18.84 34.28
CA ALA A 15 -0.99 -18.91 34.35
C ALA A 15 -1.69 -19.08 33.00
N GLN A 16 -0.96 -18.96 31.85
CA GLN A 16 -1.58 -18.89 30.56
C GLN A 16 -1.57 -20.18 29.75
N MET A 17 -0.68 -21.12 30.06
CA MET A 17 -0.67 -22.43 29.41
C MET A 17 -0.34 -23.53 30.40
N PRO A 18 -1.18 -24.58 30.52
CA PRO A 18 -0.74 -25.79 31.15
C PRO A 18 0.46 -26.34 30.38
N ALA A 19 1.57 -26.55 31.07
CA ALA A 19 2.73 -27.21 30.53
C ALA A 19 2.41 -28.68 30.33
N GLU A 20 1.86 -29.07 29.20
CA GLU A 20 1.99 -30.45 28.76
C GLU A 20 3.42 -30.65 28.29
N ALA A 21 4.18 -31.43 29.06
CA ALA A 21 5.49 -31.89 28.62
C ALA A 21 5.26 -32.83 27.44
N LEU A 22 5.47 -32.30 26.23
CA LEU A 22 5.57 -33.13 25.03
C LEU A 22 6.90 -33.88 25.14
N GLU A 23 6.86 -35.17 25.43
CA GLU A 23 8.03 -36.04 25.31
C GLU A 23 8.29 -36.22 23.81
N ALA A 24 9.40 -35.67 23.35
CA ALA A 24 9.86 -35.82 21.97
C ALA A 24 10.80 -37.06 21.87
N ASP A 25 10.26 -38.22 22.16
CA ASP A 25 10.97 -39.50 22.13
C ASP A 25 11.11 -40.10 20.71
N ASP A 26 10.35 -39.57 19.76
CA ASP A 26 10.37 -39.94 18.35
C ASP A 26 11.40 -39.15 17.49
N LEU A 27 12.06 -38.14 18.06
CA LEU A 27 13.06 -37.35 17.38
C LEU A 27 14.49 -37.87 17.61
N PRO A 28 15.32 -38.04 16.56
CA PRO A 28 16.73 -38.37 16.72
C PRO A 28 17.46 -37.40 17.63
N VAL A 29 18.21 -37.89 18.61
CA VAL A 29 18.89 -37.08 19.65
C VAL A 29 19.80 -35.98 19.05
N HIS A 30 20.40 -36.22 17.89
CA HIS A 30 21.27 -35.25 17.22
C HIS A 30 20.49 -34.05 16.62
N LEU A 31 19.18 -34.16 16.45
CA LEU A 31 18.28 -33.07 16.00
C LEU A 31 17.69 -32.29 17.16
N LEU A 32 17.79 -32.81 18.39
CA LEU A 32 17.30 -32.11 19.56
C LEU A 32 18.24 -30.96 19.93
N ARG A 33 17.64 -29.82 20.25
CA ARG A 33 18.38 -28.67 20.78
C ARG A 33 18.98 -29.03 22.15
N ARG A 34 20.26 -28.80 22.33
CA ARG A 34 20.96 -29.06 23.61
C ARG A 34 20.75 -27.95 24.62
N ASP A 35 20.77 -26.70 24.16
CA ASP A 35 20.65 -25.53 25.00
C ASP A 35 19.26 -24.90 24.88
N LYS A 36 18.75 -24.33 25.97
CA LYS A 36 17.50 -23.57 25.93
C LYS A 36 17.64 -22.36 24.98
N PRO A 37 16.58 -22.02 24.18
CA PRO A 37 16.61 -20.80 23.40
C PRO A 37 16.79 -19.58 24.33
N LEU A 38 17.58 -18.61 23.89
CA LEU A 38 17.78 -17.35 24.62
C LEU A 38 16.53 -16.46 24.48
N LEU A 39 15.45 -16.84 25.16
CA LEU A 39 14.22 -16.08 25.24
C LEU A 39 14.20 -15.28 26.54
N PRO A 40 13.57 -14.08 26.57
CA PRO A 40 13.44 -13.32 27.80
C PRO A 40 12.46 -14.00 28.76
N GLU A 41 12.86 -14.11 30.01
CA GLU A 41 11.99 -14.55 31.09
C GLU A 41 11.34 -13.32 31.73
N ALA A 42 10.04 -13.10 31.44
CA ALA A 42 9.30 -11.92 31.85
C ALA A 42 7.85 -12.32 32.24
N SER A 43 7.29 -11.61 33.19
CA SER A 43 5.87 -11.79 33.52
C SER A 43 4.97 -11.18 32.45
N GLU A 44 3.72 -11.62 32.35
CA GLU A 44 2.73 -11.07 31.43
C GLU A 44 2.63 -9.55 31.56
N ILE A 45 2.57 -9.03 32.79
CA ILE A 45 2.47 -7.58 32.99
C ILE A 45 3.70 -6.82 32.53
N ASP A 46 4.89 -7.40 32.66
CA ASP A 46 6.13 -6.78 32.16
C ASP A 46 6.11 -6.70 30.63
N VAL A 47 5.67 -7.79 29.96
CA VAL A 47 5.51 -7.84 28.51
C VAL A 47 4.49 -6.80 28.02
N VAL A 48 3.30 -6.78 28.62
CA VAL A 48 2.23 -5.82 28.26
C VAL A 48 2.71 -4.38 28.45
N ARG A 49 3.33 -4.08 29.58
CA ARG A 49 3.86 -2.73 29.87
C ARG A 49 4.98 -2.32 28.90
N HIS A 50 5.87 -3.26 28.57
CA HIS A 50 6.96 -3.00 27.64
C HIS A 50 6.42 -2.61 26.25
N TYR A 51 5.57 -3.45 25.65
CA TYR A 51 5.05 -3.19 24.32
C TYR A 51 4.05 -2.03 24.27
N THR A 52 3.27 -1.79 25.32
CA THR A 52 2.41 -0.61 25.43
C THR A 52 3.25 0.68 25.43
N ARG A 53 4.32 0.75 26.23
CA ARG A 53 5.22 1.90 26.26
C ARG A 53 5.96 2.07 24.93
N LEU A 54 6.33 0.98 24.27
CA LEU A 54 6.99 1.02 22.97
C LEU A 54 6.03 1.54 21.89
N SER A 55 4.77 1.10 21.89
CA SER A 55 3.75 1.58 20.94
C SER A 55 3.48 3.08 21.09
N GLN A 56 3.48 3.61 22.32
CA GLN A 56 3.28 5.03 22.60
C GLN A 56 4.41 5.93 22.08
N LYS A 57 5.56 5.37 21.72
CA LYS A 57 6.68 6.10 21.12
C LYS A 57 6.59 6.23 19.60
N ASN A 58 5.59 5.61 18.99
CA ASN A 58 5.36 5.61 17.55
C ASN A 58 4.15 6.45 17.19
N PHE A 59 4.18 7.02 15.98
CA PHE A 59 3.00 7.61 15.38
C PHE A 59 2.02 6.52 14.97
N SER A 60 0.73 6.78 15.13
CA SER A 60 -0.34 5.92 14.62
C SER A 60 -1.50 6.75 14.13
N ILE A 61 -2.27 6.21 13.21
CA ILE A 61 -3.47 6.87 12.67
C ILE A 61 -4.53 7.14 13.76
N ASP A 62 -4.49 6.39 14.86
CA ASP A 62 -5.42 6.57 15.98
C ASP A 62 -5.08 7.76 16.88
N THR A 63 -3.86 8.25 16.80
CA THR A 63 -3.35 9.30 17.71
C THR A 63 -2.86 10.55 16.99
N HIS A 64 -2.50 10.44 15.71
CA HIS A 64 -1.87 11.53 14.98
C HIS A 64 -2.39 11.64 13.55
N PHE A 65 -2.35 12.82 12.99
CA PHE A 65 -2.47 13.03 11.57
C PHE A 65 -1.26 12.42 10.84
N TYR A 66 -1.55 11.65 9.80
CA TYR A 66 -0.55 10.84 9.10
C TYR A 66 -0.59 11.14 7.59
N PRO A 67 -0.04 12.30 7.13
CA PRO A 67 -0.19 12.80 5.76
C PRO A 67 0.75 12.15 4.76
N LEU A 68 0.96 10.84 4.86
CA LEU A 68 1.91 10.10 4.04
C LEU A 68 1.36 9.87 2.63
N GLY A 69 1.86 10.64 1.67
CA GLY A 69 1.47 10.49 0.26
C GLY A 69 1.92 9.17 -0.35
N SER A 70 1.21 8.73 -1.39
CA SER A 70 1.35 7.43 -2.06
C SER A 70 1.04 6.22 -1.18
N CYS A 71 0.58 6.45 0.06
CA CYS A 71 0.28 5.41 1.04
C CYS A 71 -0.90 5.83 1.90
N THR A 72 -2.11 5.79 1.35
CA THR A 72 -3.36 6.24 2.00
C THR A 72 -3.48 5.78 3.46
N MET A 73 -3.05 6.62 4.39
CA MET A 73 -3.07 6.36 5.83
C MET A 73 -4.35 6.95 6.43
N LYS A 74 -5.48 6.30 6.18
CA LYS A 74 -6.77 6.72 6.72
C LYS A 74 -7.20 5.92 7.94
N TYR A 75 -8.12 6.48 8.72
CA TYR A 75 -8.70 5.81 9.87
C TYR A 75 -9.37 4.49 9.48
N ASN A 76 -9.12 3.45 10.26
CA ASN A 76 -9.74 2.15 10.09
C ASN A 76 -10.92 2.02 11.08
N PRO A 77 -12.19 1.94 10.61
CA PRO A 77 -13.34 1.83 11.51
C PRO A 77 -13.25 0.61 12.42
N ARG A 78 -13.43 0.81 13.72
CA ARG A 78 -13.29 -0.27 14.73
C ARG A 78 -14.24 -1.44 14.49
N ALA A 79 -15.44 -1.17 13.99
CA ALA A 79 -16.41 -2.21 13.65
C ALA A 79 -15.87 -3.21 12.61
N CYS A 80 -15.05 -2.76 11.65
CA CYS A 80 -14.43 -3.66 10.66
C CYS A 80 -13.55 -4.70 11.34
N ASN A 81 -12.76 -4.29 12.34
CA ASN A 81 -11.93 -5.22 13.10
C ASN A 81 -12.77 -6.16 13.97
N SER A 82 -13.72 -5.62 14.74
CA SER A 82 -14.54 -6.42 15.66
C SER A 82 -15.35 -7.49 14.94
N LEU A 83 -15.96 -7.16 13.80
CA LEU A 83 -16.75 -8.11 13.02
C LEU A 83 -15.87 -9.15 12.31
N ALA A 84 -14.69 -8.78 11.83
CA ALA A 84 -13.76 -9.74 11.23
C ALA A 84 -13.20 -10.75 12.26
N MET A 85 -13.24 -10.42 13.55
CA MET A 85 -12.79 -11.28 14.67
C MET A 85 -13.90 -12.19 15.23
N LEU A 86 -15.10 -12.20 14.65
CA LEU A 86 -16.15 -13.12 15.07
C LEU A 86 -15.67 -14.57 14.94
N PRO A 87 -15.97 -15.44 15.93
CA PRO A 87 -15.48 -16.82 15.96
C PRO A 87 -15.78 -17.63 14.68
N GLY A 88 -16.93 -17.39 14.05
CA GLY A 88 -17.32 -18.04 12.79
C GLY A 88 -16.39 -17.73 11.61
N PHE A 89 -15.69 -16.60 11.65
CA PHE A 89 -14.66 -16.24 10.67
C PHE A 89 -13.26 -16.62 11.15
N LEU A 90 -12.93 -16.26 12.39
CA LEU A 90 -11.58 -16.38 12.95
C LEU A 90 -11.13 -17.83 13.07
N ASN A 91 -12.01 -18.72 13.54
CA ASN A 91 -11.67 -20.11 13.84
C ASN A 91 -11.79 -21.06 12.63
N ARG A 92 -11.96 -20.51 11.42
CA ARG A 92 -12.06 -21.31 10.21
C ARG A 92 -10.69 -21.60 9.61
N HIS A 93 -10.36 -22.88 9.47
CA HIS A 93 -9.18 -23.28 8.71
C HIS A 93 -9.42 -23.11 7.19
N PRO A 94 -8.46 -22.61 6.39
CA PRO A 94 -8.62 -22.43 4.95
C PRO A 94 -9.04 -23.71 4.17
N PHE A 95 -8.58 -24.86 4.62
CA PHE A 95 -8.90 -26.17 4.04
C PHE A 95 -10.04 -26.90 4.74
N ALA A 96 -10.80 -26.23 5.59
CA ALA A 96 -12.03 -26.80 6.14
C ALA A 96 -13.04 -27.13 5.03
N PRO A 97 -13.88 -28.16 5.20
CA PRO A 97 -14.89 -28.51 4.20
C PRO A 97 -15.72 -27.29 3.77
N VAL A 98 -15.95 -27.16 2.46
CA VAL A 98 -16.65 -26.00 1.87
C VAL A 98 -18.03 -25.78 2.50
N GLN A 99 -18.71 -26.86 2.86
CA GLN A 99 -20.04 -26.84 3.47
C GLN A 99 -20.07 -26.11 4.83
N THR A 100 -18.96 -26.16 5.57
CA THR A 100 -18.85 -25.49 6.89
C THR A 100 -18.49 -23.99 6.77
N GLY A 101 -18.24 -23.50 5.55
CA GLY A 101 -17.75 -22.15 5.31
C GLY A 101 -18.57 -21.31 4.34
N GLN A 102 -19.82 -21.64 4.13
CA GLN A 102 -20.66 -20.97 3.13
C GLN A 102 -20.78 -19.47 3.39
N GLY A 103 -20.96 -19.04 4.63
CA GLY A 103 -21.02 -17.60 4.97
C GLY A 103 -19.72 -16.85 4.68
N TYR A 104 -18.57 -17.46 4.94
CA TYR A 104 -17.27 -16.88 4.58
C TYR A 104 -17.11 -16.79 3.06
N LEU A 105 -17.43 -17.85 2.33
CA LEU A 105 -17.33 -17.88 0.86
C LEU A 105 -18.31 -16.89 0.22
N ALA A 106 -19.53 -16.74 0.78
CA ALA A 106 -20.47 -15.72 0.37
C ALA A 106 -19.87 -14.31 0.49
N SER A 107 -19.26 -14.00 1.65
CA SER A 107 -18.60 -12.69 1.86
C SER A 107 -17.48 -12.45 0.86
N MET A 108 -16.70 -13.47 0.52
CA MET A 108 -15.63 -13.36 -0.49
C MET A 108 -16.19 -13.19 -1.90
N TYR A 109 -17.24 -13.93 -2.25
CA TYR A 109 -17.93 -13.78 -3.53
C TYR A 109 -18.49 -12.35 -3.69
N GLU A 110 -19.22 -11.87 -2.68
CA GLU A 110 -19.75 -10.51 -2.69
C GLU A 110 -18.63 -9.45 -2.78
N LEU A 111 -17.48 -9.67 -2.12
CA LEU A 111 -16.34 -8.77 -2.26
C LEU A 111 -15.79 -8.77 -3.70
N GLN A 112 -15.70 -9.92 -4.37
CA GLN A 112 -15.34 -9.98 -5.79
C GLN A 112 -16.29 -9.13 -6.64
N GLU A 113 -17.61 -9.30 -6.45
CA GLU A 113 -18.65 -8.56 -7.19
C GLU A 113 -18.57 -7.04 -6.92
N ILE A 114 -18.39 -6.63 -5.65
CA ILE A 114 -18.20 -5.23 -5.28
C ILE A 114 -16.97 -4.64 -5.98
N LEU A 115 -15.85 -5.37 -5.99
CA LEU A 115 -14.64 -4.92 -6.64
C LEU A 115 -14.78 -4.87 -8.16
N CYS A 116 -15.51 -5.80 -8.78
CA CYS A 116 -15.87 -5.73 -10.19
C CYS A 116 -16.69 -4.47 -10.49
N ASP A 117 -17.71 -4.19 -9.67
CA ASP A 117 -18.57 -3.04 -9.90
C ASP A 117 -17.83 -1.71 -9.77
N VAL A 118 -17.07 -1.51 -8.71
CA VAL A 118 -16.36 -0.23 -8.49
C VAL A 118 -15.21 0.01 -9.46
N THR A 119 -14.68 -1.02 -10.11
CA THR A 119 -13.57 -0.92 -11.07
C THR A 119 -14.00 -1.03 -12.53
N GLY A 120 -15.22 -1.54 -12.80
CA GLY A 120 -15.66 -1.86 -14.15
C GLY A 120 -14.95 -3.08 -14.77
N MET A 121 -14.32 -3.91 -13.95
CA MET A 121 -13.64 -5.12 -14.40
C MET A 121 -14.64 -6.29 -14.54
N ALA A 122 -14.34 -7.19 -15.47
CA ALA A 122 -15.19 -8.35 -15.77
C ALA A 122 -15.03 -9.49 -14.75
N GLY A 123 -13.96 -9.51 -13.99
CA GLY A 123 -13.72 -10.47 -12.91
C GLY A 123 -12.55 -10.05 -12.03
N VAL A 124 -12.61 -10.46 -10.76
CA VAL A 124 -11.60 -10.13 -9.74
C VAL A 124 -11.16 -11.39 -9.00
N SER A 125 -9.87 -11.56 -8.79
CA SER A 125 -9.30 -12.57 -7.89
C SER A 125 -8.82 -11.91 -6.60
N LEU A 126 -9.18 -12.51 -5.47
CA LEU A 126 -8.77 -12.09 -4.12
C LEU A 126 -7.46 -12.78 -3.66
N ALA A 127 -6.88 -13.63 -4.49
CA ALA A 127 -5.72 -14.45 -4.14
C ALA A 127 -4.44 -13.68 -3.79
N PRO A 128 -4.11 -12.54 -4.41
CA PRO A 128 -2.90 -11.82 -4.06
C PRO A 128 -2.91 -11.27 -2.63
N MET A 129 -1.84 -11.54 -1.88
CA MET A 129 -1.73 -11.20 -0.46
C MET A 129 -1.11 -9.82 -0.20
N ALA A 130 -0.68 -9.11 -1.23
CA ALA A 130 -0.10 -7.78 -1.15
C ALA A 130 -0.29 -7.03 -2.47
N GLY A 131 -0.18 -5.69 -2.45
CA GLY A 131 -0.20 -4.89 -3.67
C GLY A 131 0.81 -5.36 -4.70
N ALA A 132 2.07 -5.55 -4.29
CA ALA A 132 3.14 -6.05 -5.17
C ALA A 132 2.84 -7.45 -5.75
N GLN A 133 2.14 -8.33 -5.02
CA GLN A 133 1.73 -9.62 -5.55
C GLN A 133 0.58 -9.51 -6.54
N GLY A 134 -0.36 -8.57 -6.32
CA GLY A 134 -1.41 -8.22 -7.28
C GLY A 134 -0.81 -7.60 -8.54
N GLU A 135 0.21 -6.77 -8.38
CA GLU A 135 0.97 -6.18 -9.47
C GLU A 135 1.67 -7.27 -10.31
N PHE A 136 2.40 -8.18 -9.65
CA PHE A 136 3.00 -9.35 -10.28
C PHE A 136 1.96 -10.19 -11.03
N ALA A 137 0.82 -10.50 -10.41
CA ALA A 137 -0.27 -11.26 -11.04
C ALA A 137 -0.77 -10.59 -12.31
N GLY A 138 -0.95 -9.26 -12.28
CA GLY A 138 -1.41 -8.49 -13.44
C GLY A 138 -0.46 -8.60 -14.63
N VAL A 139 0.83 -8.39 -14.39
CA VAL A 139 1.85 -8.48 -15.46
C VAL A 139 2.04 -9.93 -15.93
N ALA A 140 1.97 -10.92 -15.02
CA ALA A 140 2.01 -12.34 -15.38
C ALA A 140 0.82 -12.76 -16.27
N MET A 141 -0.38 -12.20 -16.04
CA MET A 141 -1.54 -12.42 -16.91
C MET A 141 -1.36 -11.79 -18.28
N ILE A 142 -0.75 -10.60 -18.39
CA ILE A 142 -0.35 -10.00 -19.67
C ILE A 142 0.59 -10.93 -20.41
N ARG A 143 1.56 -11.52 -19.71
CA ARG A 143 2.50 -12.49 -20.29
C ARG A 143 1.77 -13.73 -20.80
N ALA A 144 0.93 -14.34 -19.95
CA ALA A 144 0.16 -15.54 -20.33
C ALA A 144 -0.76 -15.29 -21.53
N TYR A 145 -1.35 -14.10 -21.62
CA TYR A 145 -2.19 -13.72 -22.76
C TYR A 145 -1.41 -13.67 -24.08
N HIS A 146 -0.23 -13.04 -24.10
CA HIS A 146 0.60 -12.97 -25.30
C HIS A 146 1.18 -14.34 -25.67
N ASP A 147 1.66 -15.11 -24.70
CA ASP A 147 2.21 -16.45 -24.92
C ASP A 147 1.15 -17.41 -25.46
N ALA A 148 -0.10 -17.37 -24.97
CA ALA A 148 -1.21 -18.21 -25.47
C ALA A 148 -1.60 -17.87 -26.93
N ARG A 149 -1.25 -16.68 -27.42
CA ARG A 149 -1.47 -16.24 -28.80
C ARG A 149 -0.27 -16.48 -29.71
N GLY A 150 0.85 -17.02 -29.17
CA GLY A 150 2.10 -17.19 -29.88
C GLY A 150 2.82 -15.86 -30.18
N ASP A 151 2.45 -14.75 -29.53
CA ASP A 151 3.02 -13.44 -29.77
C ASP A 151 4.26 -13.17 -28.90
N HIS A 152 5.27 -14.01 -29.09
CA HIS A 152 6.52 -13.98 -28.31
C HIS A 152 7.43 -12.78 -28.63
N ALA A 153 7.09 -11.98 -29.64
CA ALA A 153 7.82 -10.76 -29.97
C ALA A 153 7.56 -9.63 -28.93
N ARG A 154 6.45 -9.69 -28.19
CA ARG A 154 6.07 -8.70 -27.17
C ARG A 154 6.85 -8.89 -25.89
N ARG A 155 7.96 -8.16 -25.77
CA ARG A 155 8.93 -8.32 -24.67
C ARG A 155 9.18 -7.03 -23.89
N GLU A 156 8.40 -5.97 -24.14
CA GLU A 156 8.61 -4.64 -23.58
C GLU A 156 7.34 -4.15 -22.87
N ILE A 157 7.51 -3.65 -21.65
CA ILE A 157 6.50 -2.88 -20.93
C ILE A 157 6.92 -1.41 -20.91
N ILE A 158 6.02 -0.53 -21.33
CA ILE A 158 6.22 0.91 -21.25
C ILE A 158 5.78 1.41 -19.88
N ILE A 159 6.57 2.30 -19.27
CA ILE A 159 6.34 2.83 -17.93
C ILE A 159 6.66 4.34 -17.92
N PRO A 160 5.72 5.22 -17.52
CA PRO A 160 6.03 6.63 -17.31
C PRO A 160 7.02 6.85 -16.17
N THR A 161 7.90 7.85 -16.28
CA THR A 161 8.87 8.23 -15.25
C THR A 161 8.24 8.62 -13.91
N ALA A 162 6.95 8.97 -13.91
CA ALA A 162 6.17 9.24 -12.69
C ALA A 162 5.64 7.97 -12.00
N ALA A 163 5.86 6.77 -12.55
CA ALA A 163 5.36 5.53 -11.97
C ALA A 163 6.08 5.18 -10.66
N HIS A 164 5.42 4.37 -9.82
CA HIS A 164 6.05 3.82 -8.63
C HIS A 164 7.19 2.87 -9.00
N GLY A 165 8.26 2.85 -8.21
CA GLY A 165 9.45 2.02 -8.48
C GLY A 165 9.20 0.50 -8.51
N THR A 166 8.07 0.02 -7.98
CA THR A 166 7.69 -1.40 -8.07
C THR A 166 7.23 -1.81 -9.47
N ASN A 167 6.72 -0.87 -10.29
CA ASN A 167 6.24 -1.18 -11.65
C ASN A 167 7.36 -1.71 -12.55
N PRO A 168 8.52 -1.02 -12.71
CA PRO A 168 9.63 -1.57 -13.47
C PRO A 168 10.19 -2.88 -12.88
N ALA A 169 10.26 -2.99 -11.55
CA ALA A 169 10.72 -4.22 -10.90
C ALA A 169 9.82 -5.41 -11.23
N THR A 170 8.50 -5.23 -11.19
CA THR A 170 7.53 -6.27 -11.53
C THR A 170 7.59 -6.66 -13.01
N ALA A 171 7.75 -5.70 -13.92
CA ALA A 171 7.92 -5.98 -15.34
C ALA A 171 9.14 -6.89 -15.58
N VAL A 172 10.29 -6.56 -14.96
CA VAL A 172 11.51 -7.37 -15.04
C VAL A 172 11.33 -8.77 -14.43
N MET A 173 10.65 -8.88 -13.27
CA MET A 173 10.33 -10.19 -12.66
C MET A 173 9.52 -11.10 -13.57
N CYS A 174 8.63 -10.51 -14.41
CA CYS A 174 7.85 -11.25 -15.40
C CYS A 174 8.60 -11.48 -16.72
N GLY A 175 9.89 -11.13 -16.81
CA GLY A 175 10.75 -11.36 -17.97
C GLY A 175 10.56 -10.34 -19.10
N TYR A 176 10.05 -9.16 -18.78
CA TYR A 176 9.97 -8.05 -19.72
C TYR A 176 11.14 -7.07 -19.58
N SER A 177 11.52 -6.44 -20.68
CA SER A 177 12.30 -5.20 -20.63
C SER A 177 11.40 -4.01 -20.33
N VAL A 178 11.98 -2.98 -19.72
CA VAL A 178 11.26 -1.75 -19.38
C VAL A 178 11.70 -0.65 -20.35
N ARG A 179 10.72 0.07 -20.88
CA ARG A 179 10.93 1.30 -21.63
C ARG A 179 10.27 2.47 -20.94
N GLU A 180 11.09 3.34 -20.40
CA GLU A 180 10.60 4.56 -19.74
C GLU A 180 10.21 5.61 -20.78
N ILE A 181 9.12 6.35 -20.48
CA ILE A 181 8.68 7.52 -21.23
C ILE A 181 8.50 8.71 -20.29
N PRO A 182 8.79 9.94 -20.75
CA PRO A 182 8.67 11.14 -19.92
C PRO A 182 7.20 11.49 -19.63
N THR A 183 7.02 12.33 -18.61
CA THR A 183 5.81 13.12 -18.38
C THR A 183 6.01 14.52 -18.92
N ASP A 184 4.92 15.18 -19.35
CA ASP A 184 4.93 16.57 -19.75
C ASP A 184 5.02 17.53 -18.53
N ALA A 185 5.15 18.83 -18.79
CA ALA A 185 5.25 19.85 -17.76
C ALA A 185 3.98 19.96 -16.85
N THR A 186 2.88 19.37 -17.25
CA THR A 186 1.63 19.34 -16.50
C THR A 186 1.41 18.04 -15.72
N GLY A 187 2.37 17.10 -15.80
CA GLY A 187 2.36 15.82 -15.12
C GLY A 187 1.57 14.72 -15.84
N ASN A 188 1.12 14.95 -17.08
CA ASN A 188 0.54 13.91 -17.93
C ASN A 188 1.62 13.11 -18.64
N VAL A 189 1.25 11.94 -19.18
CA VAL A 189 2.12 11.18 -20.09
C VAL A 189 2.39 11.99 -21.37
N ASP A 190 3.65 12.08 -21.79
CA ASP A 190 4.01 12.65 -23.08
C ASP A 190 3.52 11.74 -24.22
N LEU A 191 2.45 12.15 -24.90
CA LEU A 191 1.85 11.36 -25.97
C LEU A 191 2.75 11.20 -27.19
N ALA A 192 3.60 12.17 -27.49
CA ALA A 192 4.53 12.06 -28.62
C ALA A 192 5.61 11.02 -28.32
N ALA A 193 6.13 11.03 -27.09
CA ALA A 193 7.05 10.01 -26.62
C ALA A 193 6.39 8.62 -26.59
N LEU A 194 5.14 8.53 -26.12
CA LEU A 194 4.38 7.28 -26.14
C LEU A 194 4.20 6.74 -27.56
N GLN A 195 3.76 7.58 -28.51
CA GLN A 195 3.60 7.20 -29.91
C GLN A 195 4.89 6.69 -30.56
N ALA A 196 6.01 7.32 -30.23
CA ALA A 196 7.34 6.92 -30.73
C ALA A 196 7.84 5.61 -30.05
N ALA A 197 7.39 5.32 -28.83
CA ALA A 197 7.81 4.15 -28.07
C ALA A 197 7.03 2.88 -28.44
N VAL A 198 5.75 3.01 -28.75
CA VAL A 198 4.83 1.88 -28.99
C VAL A 198 5.14 1.18 -30.31
N GLY A 199 5.19 -0.15 -30.30
CA GLY A 199 5.46 -0.94 -31.49
C GLY A 199 5.17 -2.43 -31.32
N PRO A 200 5.61 -3.29 -32.28
CA PRO A 200 5.34 -4.73 -32.24
C PRO A 200 5.92 -5.45 -31.01
N GLN A 201 6.91 -4.86 -30.34
CA GLN A 201 7.52 -5.43 -29.13
C GLN A 201 6.78 -5.03 -27.86
N THR A 202 5.85 -4.09 -27.92
CA THR A 202 5.12 -3.58 -26.76
C THR A 202 4.10 -4.62 -26.28
N ALA A 203 4.32 -5.20 -25.10
CA ALA A 203 3.37 -6.08 -24.44
C ALA A 203 2.26 -5.28 -23.72
N GLY A 204 2.61 -4.14 -23.15
CA GLY A 204 1.66 -3.26 -22.49
C GLY A 204 2.28 -1.99 -21.94
N LEU A 205 1.42 -1.19 -21.31
CA LEU A 205 1.79 0.02 -20.58
C LEU A 205 1.27 -0.09 -19.16
N MET A 206 2.14 0.16 -18.16
CA MET A 206 1.74 0.27 -16.75
C MET A 206 1.58 1.73 -16.39
N LEU A 207 0.40 2.08 -15.84
CA LEU A 207 0.04 3.45 -15.51
C LEU A 207 -0.68 3.52 -14.16
N THR A 208 -0.28 4.48 -13.33
CA THR A 208 -1.04 4.89 -12.15
C THR A 208 -1.92 6.08 -12.51
N ASN A 209 -3.24 6.01 -12.28
CA ASN A 209 -4.14 7.13 -12.55
C ASN A 209 -5.21 7.28 -11.44
N PRO A 210 -5.18 8.37 -10.63
CA PRO A 210 -4.23 9.49 -10.67
C PRO A 210 -2.78 9.07 -10.42
N SER A 211 -1.84 9.83 -11.00
CA SER A 211 -0.42 9.55 -10.84
C SER A 211 0.09 9.90 -9.45
N THR A 212 1.28 9.43 -9.09
CA THR A 212 2.00 9.81 -7.86
C THR A 212 2.37 11.29 -7.80
N LEU A 213 2.15 12.04 -8.89
CA LEU A 213 2.28 13.50 -8.91
C LEU A 213 1.03 14.20 -8.34
N GLY A 214 0.00 13.44 -7.95
CA GLY A 214 -1.27 13.97 -7.47
C GLY A 214 -2.19 14.50 -8.58
N VAL A 215 -1.95 14.14 -9.84
CA VAL A 215 -2.73 14.62 -10.99
C VAL A 215 -3.40 13.47 -11.74
N PHE A 216 -4.64 13.71 -12.19
CA PHE A 216 -5.38 12.76 -13.03
C PHE A 216 -4.95 12.89 -14.49
N GLU A 217 -4.64 11.75 -15.14
CA GLU A 217 -4.29 11.71 -16.57
C GLU A 217 -5.49 12.04 -17.46
N GLN A 218 -5.46 13.20 -18.09
CA GLN A 218 -6.57 13.72 -18.87
C GLN A 218 -6.69 13.09 -20.26
N GLN A 219 -5.62 12.47 -20.74
CA GLN A 219 -5.54 11.93 -22.09
C GLN A 219 -5.67 10.39 -22.14
N ILE A 220 -6.21 9.81 -21.07
CA ILE A 220 -6.25 8.34 -20.90
C ILE A 220 -6.91 7.61 -22.09
N GLN A 221 -7.95 8.17 -22.70
CA GLN A 221 -8.59 7.56 -23.86
C GLN A 221 -7.67 7.54 -25.09
N ARG A 222 -6.83 8.56 -25.25
CA ARG A 222 -5.82 8.60 -26.33
C ARG A 222 -4.70 7.59 -26.06
N ILE A 223 -4.24 7.53 -24.82
CA ILE A 223 -3.24 6.54 -24.37
C ILE A 223 -3.76 5.13 -24.64
N GLN A 224 -4.98 4.84 -24.22
CA GLN A 224 -5.63 3.55 -24.43
C GLN A 224 -5.66 3.18 -25.92
N LYS A 225 -6.11 4.11 -26.77
CA LYS A 225 -6.17 3.87 -28.22
C LYS A 225 -4.78 3.57 -28.80
N ILE A 226 -3.76 4.35 -28.47
CA ILE A 226 -2.38 4.17 -28.97
C ILE A 226 -1.86 2.77 -28.61
N VAL A 227 -2.02 2.35 -27.35
CA VAL A 227 -1.50 1.06 -26.87
C VAL A 227 -2.28 -0.12 -27.46
N HIS A 228 -3.62 -0.04 -27.48
CA HIS A 228 -4.45 -1.11 -28.04
C HIS A 228 -4.33 -1.26 -29.56
N ASP A 229 -4.22 -0.15 -30.32
CA ASP A 229 -4.01 -0.20 -31.76
C ASP A 229 -2.69 -0.93 -32.11
N ALA A 230 -1.69 -0.84 -31.25
CA ALA A 230 -0.44 -1.59 -31.39
C ALA A 230 -0.53 -3.05 -30.87
N GLY A 231 -1.66 -3.44 -30.30
CA GLY A 231 -1.91 -4.77 -29.75
C GLY A 231 -1.34 -5.00 -28.34
N GLY A 232 -0.87 -3.95 -27.65
CA GLY A 232 -0.48 -3.99 -26.23
C GLY A 232 -1.69 -3.93 -25.31
N LEU A 233 -1.48 -4.18 -24.01
CA LEU A 233 -2.50 -4.13 -22.98
C LEU A 233 -2.23 -2.99 -21.99
N LEU A 234 -3.30 -2.46 -21.35
CA LEU A 234 -3.18 -1.45 -20.31
C LEU A 234 -3.28 -2.07 -18.92
N TYR A 235 -2.26 -1.81 -18.11
CA TYR A 235 -2.22 -2.14 -16.70
C TYR A 235 -2.47 -0.88 -15.86
N TYR A 236 -3.41 -0.97 -14.93
CA TYR A 236 -3.74 0.08 -13.96
C TYR A 236 -3.12 -0.25 -12.59
N ASP A 237 -2.22 0.60 -12.13
CA ASP A 237 -1.78 0.60 -10.74
C ASP A 237 -2.88 1.24 -9.87
N GLY A 238 -3.60 0.42 -9.13
CA GLY A 238 -4.74 0.82 -8.31
C GLY A 238 -4.38 1.35 -6.93
N ALA A 239 -3.13 1.68 -6.68
CA ALA A 239 -2.70 2.27 -5.41
C ALA A 239 -3.48 3.56 -5.08
N ASN A 240 -3.81 4.35 -6.09
CA ASN A 240 -4.49 5.64 -5.97
C ASN A 240 -6.01 5.59 -6.23
N LEU A 241 -6.62 4.40 -6.17
CA LEU A 241 -8.07 4.22 -6.39
C LEU A 241 -8.94 5.05 -5.44
N ASN A 242 -8.42 5.43 -4.27
CA ASN A 242 -9.12 6.25 -3.28
C ASN A 242 -9.63 7.58 -3.85
N ALA A 243 -8.89 8.17 -4.79
CA ALA A 243 -9.26 9.44 -5.42
C ALA A 243 -10.46 9.36 -6.37
N ILE A 244 -10.76 8.17 -6.88
CA ILE A 244 -11.77 7.99 -7.93
C ILE A 244 -12.87 6.99 -7.58
N LEU A 245 -12.83 6.41 -6.37
CA LEU A 245 -13.76 5.40 -5.91
C LEU A 245 -15.22 5.84 -6.12
N GLY A 246 -15.98 5.04 -6.84
CA GLY A 246 -17.37 5.33 -7.16
C GLY A 246 -17.61 6.49 -8.13
N ARG A 247 -16.57 7.15 -8.64
CA ARG A 247 -16.66 8.28 -9.59
C ARG A 247 -16.23 7.93 -10.99
N VAL A 248 -15.15 7.18 -11.11
CA VAL A 248 -14.61 6.73 -12.40
C VAL A 248 -14.24 5.26 -12.26
N LYS A 249 -14.60 4.46 -13.27
CA LYS A 249 -14.25 3.04 -13.32
C LYS A 249 -13.03 2.85 -14.25
N PRO A 250 -11.93 2.25 -13.77
CA PRO A 250 -10.78 1.95 -14.63
C PRO A 250 -11.12 1.14 -15.88
N GLY A 251 -12.06 0.20 -15.79
CA GLY A 251 -12.54 -0.56 -16.95
C GLY A 251 -13.12 0.32 -18.05
N ASP A 252 -13.87 1.38 -17.68
CA ASP A 252 -14.46 2.32 -18.66
C ASP A 252 -13.38 3.22 -19.32
N MET A 253 -12.22 3.38 -18.67
CA MET A 253 -11.06 4.05 -19.25
C MET A 253 -10.26 3.16 -20.21
N GLY A 254 -10.63 1.87 -20.32
CA GLY A 254 -10.01 0.92 -21.23
C GLY A 254 -8.83 0.13 -20.66
N PHE A 255 -8.67 0.10 -19.33
CA PHE A 255 -7.67 -0.75 -18.70
C PHE A 255 -8.06 -2.23 -18.78
N ASP A 256 -7.07 -3.08 -19.07
CA ASP A 256 -7.25 -4.53 -19.20
C ASP A 256 -7.03 -5.27 -17.89
N VAL A 257 -6.22 -4.72 -17.01
CA VAL A 257 -5.93 -5.28 -15.69
C VAL A 257 -5.70 -4.18 -14.66
N ILE A 258 -6.13 -4.44 -13.43
CA ILE A 258 -5.91 -3.57 -12.26
C ILE A 258 -5.48 -4.42 -11.07
N HIS A 259 -4.52 -3.96 -10.27
CA HIS A 259 -4.41 -4.39 -8.88
C HIS A 259 -5.02 -3.35 -7.95
N ILE A 260 -5.48 -3.78 -6.78
CA ILE A 260 -6.14 -2.92 -5.79
C ILE A 260 -5.45 -3.10 -4.44
N ASN A 261 -5.04 -2.01 -3.80
CA ASN A 261 -4.52 -2.05 -2.44
C ASN A 261 -5.67 -1.87 -1.43
N LEU A 262 -6.19 -2.99 -0.88
CA LEU A 262 -7.27 -2.93 0.11
C LEU A 262 -6.85 -2.19 1.39
N HIS A 263 -5.58 -2.27 1.76
CA HIS A 263 -4.99 -1.54 2.88
C HIS A 263 -4.82 -0.03 2.64
N LYS A 264 -5.24 0.48 1.48
CA LYS A 264 -5.35 1.91 1.15
C LYS A 264 -6.82 2.28 1.02
N THR A 265 -7.42 2.03 -0.13
CA THR A 265 -8.79 2.46 -0.48
C THR A 265 -9.86 1.85 0.43
N PHE A 266 -9.72 0.60 0.86
CA PHE A 266 -10.73 -0.11 1.65
C PHE A 266 -10.42 -0.13 3.16
N SER A 267 -9.59 0.78 3.62
CA SER A 267 -9.40 1.10 5.04
C SER A 267 -9.06 -0.12 5.92
N THR A 268 -8.14 -0.95 5.46
CA THR A 268 -7.61 -2.05 6.27
C THR A 268 -6.23 -1.69 6.82
N PRO A 269 -5.78 -2.31 7.94
CA PRO A 269 -4.49 -1.96 8.54
C PRO A 269 -3.31 -2.21 7.61
N HIS A 270 -2.30 -1.32 7.65
CA HIS A 270 -1.00 -1.54 7.00
C HIS A 270 -0.10 -2.50 7.80
N GLY A 271 -0.28 -2.56 9.10
CA GLY A 271 0.36 -3.52 9.99
C GLY A 271 1.88 -3.40 10.12
N GLY A 272 2.45 -2.23 9.86
CA GLY A 272 3.89 -2.00 10.02
C GLY A 272 4.77 -2.87 9.10
N GLY A 273 4.38 -2.99 7.84
CA GLY A 273 5.03 -3.86 6.86
C GLY A 273 4.41 -5.26 6.78
N GLY A 274 3.30 -5.44 7.46
CA GLY A 274 2.50 -6.66 7.50
C GLY A 274 1.21 -6.53 6.72
N PRO A 275 0.10 -7.03 7.32
CA PRO A 275 -0.99 -7.60 6.55
C PRO A 275 -1.56 -6.62 5.53
N GLY A 276 -1.49 -7.02 4.26
CA GLY A 276 -2.13 -6.33 3.17
C GLY A 276 -2.95 -7.30 2.34
N ALA A 277 -3.57 -6.79 1.27
CA ALA A 277 -4.15 -7.60 0.21
C ALA A 277 -4.12 -6.79 -1.09
N GLY A 278 -3.93 -7.48 -2.19
CA GLY A 278 -3.82 -6.88 -3.51
C GLY A 278 -4.70 -7.57 -4.55
N PRO A 279 -6.04 -7.61 -4.38
CA PRO A 279 -6.92 -8.16 -5.41
C PRO A 279 -6.55 -7.68 -6.79
N VAL A 280 -6.68 -8.56 -7.78
CA VAL A 280 -6.42 -8.25 -9.17
C VAL A 280 -7.68 -8.43 -9.99
N GLY A 281 -8.07 -7.37 -10.72
CA GLY A 281 -9.24 -7.35 -11.59
C GLY A 281 -8.83 -7.28 -13.05
N VAL A 282 -9.66 -7.84 -13.94
CA VAL A 282 -9.33 -7.93 -15.36
C VAL A 282 -10.55 -7.67 -16.26
N SER A 283 -10.25 -7.16 -17.48
CA SER A 283 -11.21 -7.10 -18.58
C SER A 283 -11.55 -8.52 -19.08
N THR A 284 -12.57 -8.63 -19.92
CA THR A 284 -12.99 -9.91 -20.53
C THR A 284 -11.84 -10.65 -21.22
N ARG A 285 -10.87 -9.93 -21.81
CA ARG A 285 -9.71 -10.52 -22.50
C ARG A 285 -8.86 -11.39 -21.58
N LEU A 286 -8.70 -10.98 -20.32
CA LEU A 286 -7.81 -11.62 -19.36
C LEU A 286 -8.53 -12.54 -18.36
N LEU A 287 -9.87 -12.64 -18.42
CA LEU A 287 -10.66 -13.52 -17.55
C LEU A 287 -10.12 -14.95 -17.46
N PRO A 288 -9.71 -15.62 -18.57
CA PRO A 288 -9.20 -16.98 -18.49
C PRO A 288 -7.96 -17.15 -17.61
N TYR A 289 -7.15 -16.10 -17.48
CA TYR A 289 -5.84 -16.11 -16.83
C TYR A 289 -5.86 -15.74 -15.35
N LEU A 290 -7.04 -15.32 -14.80
CA LEU A 290 -7.14 -14.94 -13.39
C LEU A 290 -6.52 -15.99 -12.46
N PRO A 291 -5.73 -15.55 -11.45
CA PRO A 291 -5.17 -16.48 -10.46
C PRO A 291 -6.28 -17.14 -9.64
N ILE A 292 -6.04 -18.37 -9.27
CA ILE A 292 -6.94 -19.19 -8.46
C ILE A 292 -6.42 -19.27 -7.00
N PRO A 293 -7.34 -19.63 -6.06
CA PRO A 293 -8.75 -19.94 -6.25
C PRO A 293 -9.62 -18.68 -6.43
N LEU A 294 -10.72 -18.84 -7.15
CA LEU A 294 -11.82 -17.87 -7.22
C LEU A 294 -13.00 -18.43 -6.46
N VAL A 295 -13.84 -17.59 -5.89
CA VAL A 295 -15.12 -18.03 -5.34
C VAL A 295 -16.20 -17.94 -6.42
N ALA A 296 -16.96 -19.01 -6.60
CA ALA A 296 -18.12 -19.04 -7.49
C ALA A 296 -19.37 -19.50 -6.75
N TYR A 297 -20.53 -19.03 -7.19
CA TYR A 297 -21.83 -19.50 -6.75
C TYR A 297 -22.38 -20.46 -7.80
N CYS A 298 -22.60 -21.73 -7.43
CA CYS A 298 -23.05 -22.78 -8.32
C CYS A 298 -24.06 -23.67 -7.58
N ASP A 299 -25.18 -23.93 -8.17
CA ASP A 299 -26.22 -24.90 -7.68
C ASP A 299 -26.62 -24.62 -6.20
N GLY A 300 -26.80 -23.36 -5.86
CA GLY A 300 -27.22 -22.94 -4.52
C GLY A 300 -26.13 -22.90 -3.47
N ASN A 301 -24.87 -23.16 -3.83
CA ASN A 301 -23.72 -23.17 -2.92
C ASN A 301 -22.53 -22.37 -3.45
N TYR A 302 -21.75 -21.82 -2.54
CA TYR A 302 -20.45 -21.22 -2.86
C TYR A 302 -19.37 -22.29 -2.86
N ARG A 303 -18.50 -22.25 -3.86
CA ARG A 303 -17.33 -23.13 -3.95
C ARG A 303 -16.09 -22.40 -4.46
N LEU A 304 -14.94 -23.00 -4.23
CA LEU A 304 -13.68 -22.54 -4.79
C LEU A 304 -13.47 -23.17 -6.17
N LEU A 305 -13.16 -22.34 -7.15
CA LEU A 305 -12.70 -22.80 -8.46
C LEU A 305 -11.21 -23.16 -8.35
N THR A 306 -10.84 -24.25 -9.00
CA THR A 306 -9.51 -24.84 -8.99
C THR A 306 -8.89 -24.84 -10.39
N GLU A 307 -7.74 -25.46 -10.52
CA GLU A 307 -7.04 -25.67 -11.78
C GLU A 307 -7.89 -26.40 -12.81
N ALA A 308 -8.71 -27.36 -12.37
CA ALA A 308 -9.62 -28.12 -13.26
C ALA A 308 -10.72 -27.23 -13.85
N ASP A 309 -11.21 -26.25 -13.09
CA ASP A 309 -12.23 -25.30 -13.56
C ASP A 309 -11.61 -24.17 -14.43
N ARG A 310 -10.33 -23.88 -14.26
CA ARG A 310 -9.64 -22.71 -14.86
C ARG A 310 -8.29 -23.14 -15.45
N PRO A 311 -8.25 -23.92 -16.53
CA PRO A 311 -7.03 -24.51 -17.06
C PRO A 311 -6.03 -23.49 -17.66
N HIS A 312 -6.47 -22.26 -17.98
CA HIS A 312 -5.63 -21.20 -18.49
C HIS A 312 -5.18 -20.21 -17.41
N SER A 313 -5.60 -20.40 -16.16
CA SER A 313 -5.18 -19.56 -15.04
C SER A 313 -3.65 -19.52 -14.91
N ILE A 314 -3.11 -18.39 -14.48
CA ILE A 314 -1.68 -18.30 -14.08
C ILE A 314 -1.37 -19.12 -12.82
N GLY A 315 -2.37 -19.80 -12.24
CA GLY A 315 -2.24 -20.69 -11.11
C GLY A 315 -2.40 -20.00 -9.75
N ARG A 316 -1.86 -20.66 -8.72
CA ARG A 316 -1.91 -20.18 -7.33
C ARG A 316 -0.74 -19.25 -7.06
N LEU A 317 -1.02 -18.15 -6.37
CA LEU A 317 0.00 -17.18 -5.96
C LEU A 317 0.50 -17.42 -4.53
N SER A 318 -0.29 -18.14 -3.73
CA SER A 318 0.01 -18.46 -2.34
C SER A 318 -0.64 -19.79 -1.96
N ALA A 319 -0.30 -20.33 -0.78
CA ALA A 319 -0.86 -21.58 -0.28
C ALA A 319 -2.39 -21.51 -0.06
N ASN A 320 -2.93 -20.34 0.25
CA ASN A 320 -4.34 -20.10 0.59
C ASN A 320 -4.98 -19.01 -0.28
N ASN A 321 -6.20 -18.60 0.07
CA ASN A 321 -7.03 -17.66 -0.70
C ASN A 321 -6.79 -16.20 -0.33
N GLY A 322 -5.56 -15.72 -0.33
CA GLY A 322 -5.25 -14.36 0.07
C GLY A 322 -5.27 -14.17 1.60
N ASN A 323 -5.27 -12.94 2.05
CA ASN A 323 -5.29 -12.57 3.47
C ASN A 323 -6.72 -12.46 3.99
N ALA A 324 -7.25 -13.56 4.53
CA ALA A 324 -8.64 -13.68 4.97
C ALA A 324 -9.09 -12.53 5.89
N GLY A 325 -8.28 -12.17 6.89
CA GLY A 325 -8.63 -11.12 7.84
C GLY A 325 -8.70 -9.73 7.21
N VAL A 326 -7.85 -9.44 6.23
CA VAL A 326 -7.88 -8.17 5.47
C VAL A 326 -9.06 -8.15 4.51
N LEU A 327 -9.31 -9.24 3.81
CA LEU A 327 -10.45 -9.36 2.89
C LEU A 327 -11.79 -9.16 3.61
N LEU A 328 -11.96 -9.77 4.79
CA LEU A 328 -13.16 -9.58 5.62
C LEU A 328 -13.32 -8.13 6.07
N ARG A 329 -12.26 -7.48 6.52
CA ARG A 329 -12.32 -6.06 6.91
C ARG A 329 -12.72 -5.17 5.73
N ALA A 330 -12.15 -5.41 4.55
CA ALA A 330 -12.49 -4.68 3.34
C ALA A 330 -13.95 -4.90 2.92
N TYR A 331 -14.44 -6.13 3.00
CA TYR A 331 -15.84 -6.46 2.76
C TYR A 331 -16.78 -5.70 3.71
N ILE A 332 -16.48 -5.74 5.00
CA ILE A 332 -17.29 -5.05 6.02
C ILE A 332 -17.28 -3.53 5.77
N TYR A 333 -16.10 -2.96 5.47
CA TYR A 333 -15.97 -1.55 5.14
C TYR A 333 -16.84 -1.16 3.92
N ALA A 334 -16.78 -1.97 2.86
CA ALA A 334 -17.59 -1.73 1.67
C ALA A 334 -19.10 -1.81 1.97
N ARG A 335 -19.51 -2.78 2.78
CA ARG A 335 -20.94 -2.93 3.21
C ARG A 335 -21.39 -1.79 4.12
N MET A 336 -20.52 -1.29 5.00
CA MET A 336 -20.82 -0.15 5.87
C MET A 336 -21.03 1.14 5.07
N LEU A 337 -20.22 1.37 4.06
CA LEU A 337 -20.30 2.58 3.24
C LEU A 337 -21.48 2.53 2.25
N GLY A 338 -21.70 1.37 1.64
CA GLY A 338 -22.59 1.27 0.49
C GLY A 338 -22.14 2.13 -0.70
N ALA A 339 -22.95 2.20 -1.74
CA ALA A 339 -22.62 2.98 -2.93
C ALA A 339 -22.42 4.47 -2.63
N GLU A 340 -23.31 5.07 -1.84
CA GLU A 340 -23.24 6.50 -1.49
C GLU A 340 -21.98 6.83 -0.69
N GLY A 341 -21.65 6.03 0.32
CA GLY A 341 -20.45 6.24 1.13
C GLY A 341 -19.17 6.11 0.31
N MET A 342 -19.11 5.16 -0.64
CA MET A 342 -17.96 5.02 -1.54
C MET A 342 -17.76 6.24 -2.45
N HIS A 343 -18.84 6.84 -2.96
CA HIS A 343 -18.77 8.10 -3.69
C HIS A 343 -18.18 9.22 -2.84
N ARG A 344 -18.61 9.31 -1.58
CA ARG A 344 -18.14 10.33 -0.64
C ARG A 344 -16.67 10.17 -0.28
N VAL A 345 -16.12 8.96 -0.27
CA VAL A 345 -14.68 8.73 -0.06
C VAL A 345 -13.86 9.55 -1.06
N ALA A 346 -14.10 9.38 -2.34
CA ALA A 346 -13.35 10.10 -3.38
C ALA A 346 -13.60 11.62 -3.34
N GLU A 347 -14.84 12.05 -3.06
CA GLU A 347 -15.19 13.47 -2.94
C GLU A 347 -14.42 14.14 -1.82
N PHE A 348 -14.48 13.59 -0.60
CA PHE A 348 -13.80 14.18 0.55
C PHE A 348 -12.29 14.05 0.48
N ALA A 349 -11.75 12.95 -0.07
CA ALA A 349 -10.32 12.81 -0.30
C ALA A 349 -9.79 13.92 -1.23
N THR A 350 -10.50 14.16 -2.33
CA THR A 350 -10.18 15.24 -3.28
C THR A 350 -10.41 16.64 -2.68
N LEU A 351 -11.49 16.82 -1.93
CA LEU A 351 -11.79 18.10 -1.28
C LEU A 351 -10.71 18.46 -0.26
N ASN A 352 -10.36 17.54 0.65
CA ASN A 352 -9.34 17.75 1.67
C ASN A 352 -7.96 18.04 1.07
N ALA A 353 -7.58 17.32 0.00
CA ALA A 353 -6.32 17.59 -0.69
C ALA A 353 -6.28 18.98 -1.31
N ASN A 354 -7.33 19.39 -2.01
CA ASN A 354 -7.38 20.73 -2.61
C ASN A 354 -7.52 21.86 -1.57
N TYR A 355 -8.23 21.61 -0.47
CA TYR A 355 -8.29 22.55 0.65
C TYR A 355 -6.88 22.79 1.23
N LEU A 356 -6.19 21.71 1.57
CA LEU A 356 -4.86 21.79 2.16
C LEU A 356 -3.85 22.40 1.18
N LEU A 357 -3.90 22.03 -0.10
CA LEU A 357 -3.08 22.63 -1.16
C LEU A 357 -3.28 24.15 -1.22
N ALA A 358 -4.52 24.62 -1.23
CA ALA A 358 -4.84 26.05 -1.30
C ALA A 358 -4.29 26.80 -0.08
N ARG A 359 -4.49 26.26 1.12
CA ARG A 359 -4.04 26.87 2.37
C ARG A 359 -2.50 26.93 2.47
N LEU A 360 -1.80 25.86 2.05
CA LEU A 360 -0.33 25.85 2.04
C LEU A 360 0.24 26.81 0.99
N ARG A 361 -0.40 26.92 -0.18
CA ARG A 361 -0.02 27.91 -1.18
C ARG A 361 -0.19 29.35 -0.67
N GLU A 362 -1.31 29.65 0.01
CA GLU A 362 -1.54 30.94 0.67
C GLU A 362 -0.49 31.23 1.76
N ALA A 363 -0.04 30.19 2.46
CA ALA A 363 1.03 30.30 3.46
C ALA A 363 2.43 30.47 2.86
N GLY A 364 2.57 30.46 1.53
CA GLY A 364 3.82 30.74 0.82
C GLY A 364 4.65 29.52 0.43
N PHE A 365 4.07 28.33 0.43
CA PHE A 365 4.69 27.13 -0.08
C PHE A 365 4.57 27.01 -1.60
N ASP A 366 5.61 26.50 -2.25
CA ASP A 366 5.62 26.22 -3.68
C ASP A 366 4.96 24.86 -3.95
N ILE A 367 3.98 24.84 -4.85
CA ILE A 367 3.28 23.64 -5.30
C ILE A 367 3.88 23.19 -6.63
N ALA A 368 4.20 21.90 -6.77
CA ALA A 368 4.91 21.39 -7.95
C ALA A 368 4.13 21.54 -9.26
N TYR A 369 2.80 21.38 -9.21
CA TYR A 369 1.90 21.50 -10.37
C TYR A 369 0.81 22.55 -10.08
N PRO A 370 1.16 23.84 -10.05
CA PRO A 370 0.29 24.91 -9.53
C PRO A 370 -0.94 25.20 -10.41
N THR A 371 -0.93 24.78 -11.66
CA THR A 371 -2.05 24.93 -12.62
C THR A 371 -3.03 23.77 -12.60
N ARG A 372 -2.70 22.69 -11.87
CA ARG A 372 -3.51 21.47 -11.76
C ARG A 372 -4.24 21.43 -10.42
N ARG A 373 -5.44 20.88 -10.43
CA ARG A 373 -6.12 20.46 -9.19
C ARG A 373 -5.49 19.18 -8.70
N ALA A 374 -5.34 19.07 -7.40
CA ALA A 374 -4.95 17.81 -6.78
C ALA A 374 -6.04 16.75 -6.98
N SER A 375 -5.64 15.50 -7.09
CA SER A 375 -6.53 14.38 -6.87
C SER A 375 -6.74 14.20 -5.35
N HIS A 376 -6.24 13.12 -4.76
CA HIS A 376 -6.29 12.90 -3.31
C HIS A 376 -4.99 13.30 -2.59
N GLU A 377 -3.95 13.59 -3.34
CA GLU A 377 -2.61 13.98 -2.87
C GLU A 377 -2.03 15.07 -3.75
N PHE A 378 -1.00 15.75 -3.25
CA PHE A 378 -0.28 16.80 -3.99
C PHE A 378 1.14 16.95 -3.45
N ILE A 379 1.99 17.66 -4.21
CA ILE A 379 3.39 17.83 -3.88
C ILE A 379 3.70 19.29 -3.56
N VAL A 380 4.29 19.50 -2.37
CA VAL A 380 5.00 20.72 -2.00
C VAL A 380 6.47 20.54 -2.31
N THR A 381 7.12 21.51 -2.95
CA THR A 381 8.58 21.54 -3.12
C THR A 381 9.21 22.57 -2.18
N LEU A 382 10.26 22.16 -1.50
CA LEU A 382 11.05 23.02 -0.62
C LEU A 382 12.37 23.47 -1.28
N LYS A 383 12.48 23.31 -2.61
CA LYS A 383 13.71 23.65 -3.35
C LYS A 383 14.15 25.09 -3.09
N ARG A 384 13.23 26.06 -3.17
CA ARG A 384 13.54 27.46 -2.89
C ARG A 384 13.97 27.68 -1.44
N LEU A 385 13.27 27.07 -0.47
CA LEU A 385 13.65 27.17 0.94
C LEU A 385 15.05 26.61 1.19
N LYS A 386 15.39 25.48 0.58
CA LYS A 386 16.72 24.90 0.65
C LYS A 386 17.80 25.85 0.09
N ASP A 387 17.51 26.46 -1.06
CA ASP A 387 18.44 27.39 -1.69
C ASP A 387 18.66 28.66 -0.83
N GLU A 388 17.58 29.13 -0.14
CA GLU A 388 17.64 30.32 0.74
C GLU A 388 18.31 30.03 2.09
N THR A 389 18.10 28.87 2.69
CA THR A 389 18.41 28.60 4.12
C THR A 389 19.30 27.37 4.35
N GLY A 390 19.44 26.52 3.35
CA GLY A 390 20.09 25.22 3.47
C GLY A 390 19.26 24.16 4.20
N VAL A 391 17.99 24.44 4.56
CA VAL A 391 17.06 23.47 5.19
C VAL A 391 16.50 22.56 4.11
N THR A 392 16.72 21.25 4.25
CA THR A 392 16.25 20.23 3.31
C THR A 392 14.83 19.78 3.62
N ALA A 393 14.20 19.08 2.66
CA ALA A 393 12.90 18.44 2.89
C ALA A 393 12.94 17.43 4.05
N MET A 394 14.05 16.71 4.23
CA MET A 394 14.24 15.80 5.36
C MET A 394 14.32 16.55 6.70
N ASP A 395 15.00 17.69 6.75
CA ASP A 395 15.06 18.51 7.96
C ASP A 395 13.68 19.01 8.37
N PHE A 396 12.93 19.50 7.39
CA PHE A 396 11.55 19.96 7.56
C PHE A 396 10.64 18.81 8.06
N ALA A 397 10.75 17.64 7.45
CA ALA A 397 10.01 16.44 7.83
C ALA A 397 10.31 15.99 9.26
N LYS A 398 11.60 16.03 9.68
CA LYS A 398 12.00 15.72 11.07
C LYS A 398 11.47 16.75 12.05
N ARG A 399 11.38 18.02 11.66
CA ARG A 399 10.81 19.06 12.51
C ARG A 399 9.29 18.91 12.69
N LEU A 400 8.56 18.42 11.68
CA LEU A 400 7.13 18.10 11.80
C LEU A 400 6.84 17.08 12.91
N LEU A 401 7.74 16.12 13.15
CA LEU A 401 7.59 15.16 14.24
C LEU A 401 7.53 15.86 15.61
N ASP A 402 8.30 16.94 15.81
CA ASP A 402 8.26 17.72 17.05
C ASP A 402 6.95 18.49 17.24
N TYR A 403 6.25 18.77 16.13
CA TYR A 403 4.91 19.38 16.15
C TYR A 403 3.77 18.35 16.29
N GLY A 404 4.11 17.06 16.44
CA GLY A 404 3.15 15.98 16.63
C GLY A 404 2.51 15.46 15.34
N TYR A 405 3.09 15.75 14.19
CA TYR A 405 2.63 15.24 12.90
C TYR A 405 3.62 14.23 12.34
N HIS A 406 3.10 13.11 11.81
CA HIS A 406 3.95 12.24 11.01
C HIS A 406 4.40 12.98 9.75
N ALA A 407 5.65 12.75 9.35
CA ALA A 407 6.17 13.39 8.14
C ALA A 407 5.43 12.92 6.89
N PRO A 408 5.18 13.81 5.91
CA PRO A 408 4.81 13.41 4.55
C PRO A 408 5.91 12.56 3.89
N THR A 409 5.59 11.91 2.78
CA THR A 409 6.60 11.20 1.99
C THR A 409 7.62 12.20 1.44
N THR A 410 8.90 12.00 1.77
CA THR A 410 10.01 12.87 1.36
C THR A 410 10.76 12.26 0.18
N TYR A 411 11.27 13.11 -0.74
CA TYR A 411 12.06 12.72 -1.91
C TYR A 411 11.39 11.74 -2.87
N PHE A 412 10.07 11.62 -2.80
CA PHE A 412 9.27 10.86 -3.74
C PHE A 412 8.02 11.67 -4.15
N PRO A 413 7.69 11.74 -5.45
CA PRO A 413 8.43 11.19 -6.60
C PRO A 413 9.74 11.96 -6.89
N MET A 414 10.75 11.26 -7.39
CA MET A 414 12.09 11.83 -7.63
C MET A 414 12.13 12.93 -8.70
N LEU A 415 11.06 13.06 -9.49
CA LEU A 415 10.92 14.13 -10.50
C LEU A 415 10.84 15.54 -9.90
N VAL A 416 10.47 15.65 -8.63
CA VAL A 416 10.34 16.95 -7.95
C VAL A 416 11.41 17.06 -6.88
N PRO A 417 12.35 18.01 -6.98
CA PRO A 417 13.40 18.18 -6.00
C PRO A 417 12.85 18.69 -4.65
N GLU A 418 13.44 18.23 -3.54
CA GLU A 418 13.07 18.60 -2.18
C GLU A 418 11.56 18.52 -1.92
N CYS A 419 10.94 17.42 -2.37
CA CYS A 419 9.50 17.26 -2.33
C CYS A 419 9.01 16.68 -1.00
N LEU A 420 7.80 17.12 -0.64
CA LEU A 420 6.90 16.52 0.34
C LEU A 420 5.62 16.13 -0.40
N LEU A 421 5.35 14.84 -0.53
CA LEU A 421 4.11 14.33 -1.09
C LEU A 421 3.10 14.15 0.05
N ILE A 422 1.98 14.86 -0.03
CA ILE A 422 1.00 15.01 1.05
C ILE A 422 -0.34 14.43 0.63
N GLU A 423 -0.83 13.46 1.39
CA GLU A 423 -2.17 12.89 1.26
C GLU A 423 -2.93 13.04 2.58
N PRO A 424 -3.93 13.95 2.67
CA PRO A 424 -4.67 14.15 3.92
C PRO A 424 -5.72 13.08 4.19
N THR A 425 -6.16 12.33 3.20
CA THR A 425 -7.29 11.40 3.20
C THR A 425 -8.67 12.06 3.42
N GLU A 426 -9.74 11.29 3.26
CA GLU A 426 -11.11 11.74 3.53
C GLU A 426 -11.49 11.73 5.01
N THR A 427 -10.67 11.07 5.85
CA THR A 427 -11.03 10.86 7.27
C THR A 427 -10.61 12.00 8.19
N GLU A 428 -9.82 12.95 7.69
CA GLU A 428 -9.36 14.07 8.49
C GLU A 428 -10.38 15.22 8.56
N SER A 429 -10.46 15.83 9.72
CA SER A 429 -11.30 17.00 9.93
C SER A 429 -10.64 18.29 9.45
N MET A 430 -11.43 19.31 9.15
CA MET A 430 -10.93 20.65 8.81
C MET A 430 -10.02 21.20 9.92
N ALA A 431 -10.36 20.97 11.19
CA ALA A 431 -9.54 21.44 12.33
C ALA A 431 -8.15 20.76 12.33
N THR A 432 -8.07 19.46 12.00
CA THR A 432 -6.79 18.75 11.85
C THR A 432 -5.96 19.32 10.70
N LEU A 433 -6.61 19.60 9.57
CA LEU A 433 -5.94 20.17 8.39
C LEU A 433 -5.42 21.59 8.67
N ASP A 434 -6.21 22.43 9.34
CA ASP A 434 -5.78 23.79 9.74
C ASP A 434 -4.62 23.75 10.74
N GLY A 435 -4.65 22.81 11.69
CA GLY A 435 -3.52 22.58 12.61
C GLY A 435 -2.24 22.20 11.88
N PHE A 436 -2.34 21.35 10.87
CA PHE A 436 -1.19 20.98 10.04
C PHE A 436 -0.63 22.18 9.24
N VAL A 437 -1.52 23.00 8.66
CA VAL A 437 -1.11 24.25 7.98
C VAL A 437 -0.37 25.19 8.95
N ALA A 438 -0.87 25.34 10.18
CA ALA A 438 -0.22 26.15 11.20
C ALA A 438 1.17 25.63 11.56
N ALA A 439 1.33 24.30 11.73
CA ALA A 439 2.63 23.68 11.99
C ALA A 439 3.61 23.88 10.82
N MET A 440 3.17 23.62 9.58
CA MET A 440 3.97 23.85 8.38
C MET A 440 4.44 25.30 8.28
N THR A 441 3.53 26.27 8.53
CA THR A 441 3.84 27.70 8.49
C THR A 441 4.83 28.11 9.58
N ALA A 442 4.68 27.57 10.79
CA ALA A 442 5.62 27.83 11.89
C ALA A 442 7.02 27.31 11.54
N ILE A 443 7.12 26.11 11.01
CA ILE A 443 8.42 25.53 10.60
C ILE A 443 9.06 26.34 9.45
N LEU A 444 8.25 26.84 8.51
CA LEU A 444 8.73 27.71 7.44
C LEU A 444 9.34 29.01 7.99
N ALA A 445 8.70 29.60 9.01
CA ALA A 445 9.22 30.80 9.71
C ALA A 445 10.50 30.46 10.51
N GLU A 446 10.54 29.31 11.22
CA GLU A 446 11.73 28.84 11.91
C GLU A 446 12.91 28.62 10.93
N ALA A 447 12.65 27.98 9.79
CA ALA A 447 13.68 27.72 8.77
C ALA A 447 14.32 29.01 8.23
N ARG A 448 13.56 30.10 8.15
CA ARG A 448 14.08 31.41 7.70
C ARG A 448 14.78 32.21 8.80
N SER A 449 14.28 32.14 10.04
CA SER A 449 14.82 32.93 11.15
C SER A 449 15.95 32.21 11.91
N ASN A 450 15.89 30.88 12.01
CA ASN A 450 16.88 30.06 12.71
C ASN A 450 16.98 28.67 12.05
N PRO A 451 17.62 28.54 10.87
CA PRO A 451 17.72 27.29 10.13
C PRO A 451 18.34 26.15 10.95
N GLU A 452 19.27 26.44 11.86
CA GLU A 452 19.89 25.40 12.68
C GLU A 452 18.91 24.69 13.64
N LEU A 453 17.86 25.39 14.07
CA LEU A 453 16.79 24.78 14.85
C LEU A 453 16.09 23.67 14.05
N VAL A 454 15.80 23.91 12.77
CA VAL A 454 15.13 22.92 11.91
C VAL A 454 16.09 21.79 11.54
N LYS A 455 17.34 22.09 11.20
CA LYS A 455 18.37 21.08 10.89
C LYS A 455 18.68 20.16 12.06
N GLY A 456 18.61 20.64 13.31
CA GLY A 456 18.86 19.86 14.52
C GLY A 456 17.68 18.96 14.96
N ALA A 457 16.50 19.10 14.35
CA ALA A 457 15.33 18.30 14.70
C ALA A 457 15.51 16.80 14.36
N PRO A 458 14.76 15.88 15.03
CA PRO A 458 13.74 16.11 16.04
C PRO A 458 14.34 16.31 17.47
N TYR A 459 13.59 17.02 18.32
CA TYR A 459 14.00 17.29 19.72
C TYR A 459 13.17 16.53 20.74
N THR A 460 11.87 16.32 20.45
CA THR A 460 10.90 15.73 21.38
C THR A 460 10.71 14.22 21.17
N GLN A 461 11.32 13.67 20.10
CA GLN A 461 11.14 12.26 19.76
C GLN A 461 12.06 11.34 20.59
N PRO A 462 11.69 10.05 20.76
CA PRO A 462 12.50 9.08 21.51
C PRO A 462 13.91 8.88 20.99
N VAL A 463 14.13 9.12 19.70
CA VAL A 463 15.44 9.08 19.03
C VAL A 463 15.66 10.36 18.24
N ARG A 464 16.91 10.79 18.21
CA ARG A 464 17.36 11.96 17.43
C ARG A 464 17.64 11.55 15.99
N ARG A 465 18.48 12.31 15.29
CA ARG A 465 18.95 11.94 13.95
C ARG A 465 19.61 10.57 13.96
N LEU A 466 19.24 9.76 13.00
CA LEU A 466 19.79 8.43 12.78
C LEU A 466 20.87 8.51 11.69
N ASP A 467 21.82 7.58 11.74
CA ASP A 467 22.76 7.36 10.65
C ASP A 467 22.11 6.45 9.61
N ASP A 468 21.36 7.06 8.68
CA ASP A 468 20.61 6.34 7.65
C ASP A 468 21.55 5.58 6.68
N VAL A 469 22.79 6.08 6.49
CA VAL A 469 23.79 5.43 5.63
C VAL A 469 24.30 4.15 6.27
N LYS A 470 24.64 4.20 7.56
CA LYS A 470 25.07 3.03 8.32
C LYS A 470 23.91 2.01 8.40
N ALA A 471 22.70 2.46 8.70
CA ALA A 471 21.53 1.60 8.77
C ALA A 471 21.24 0.85 7.46
N ALA A 472 21.53 1.47 6.31
CA ALA A 472 21.34 0.83 5.00
C ALA A 472 22.49 -0.09 4.58
N ARG A 473 23.74 0.22 4.97
CA ARG A 473 24.95 -0.49 4.51
C ARG A 473 25.46 -1.55 5.48
N GLU A 474 25.22 -1.35 6.77
CA GLU A 474 25.75 -2.19 7.85
C GLU A 474 24.59 -2.72 8.70
N LEU A 475 23.73 -3.56 8.08
CA LEU A 475 22.58 -4.14 8.76
C LEU A 475 23.03 -5.10 9.86
N ASP A 476 22.83 -4.71 11.12
CA ASP A 476 22.96 -5.59 12.28
C ASP A 476 21.64 -5.58 13.08
N LEU A 477 20.78 -6.54 12.79
CA LEU A 477 19.45 -6.69 13.37
C LEU A 477 19.38 -7.80 14.42
N VAL A 478 20.54 -8.39 14.77
CA VAL A 478 20.60 -9.51 15.73
C VAL A 478 20.88 -8.97 17.13
N TRP A 479 20.01 -9.31 18.08
CA TRP A 479 20.30 -9.09 19.49
C TRP A 479 21.44 -10.01 19.96
N ARG A 480 22.43 -9.44 20.67
CA ARG A 480 23.53 -10.17 21.29
C ARG A 480 23.65 -9.77 22.75
N GLN A 481 23.80 -10.75 23.62
CA GLN A 481 23.90 -10.52 25.06
C GLN A 481 25.11 -9.68 25.46
N ASP A 482 26.18 -9.70 24.66
CA ASP A 482 27.46 -9.05 24.97
C ASP A 482 27.50 -7.56 24.61
N VAL A 483 26.54 -7.06 23.81
CA VAL A 483 26.49 -5.66 23.32
C VAL A 483 25.87 -4.68 24.35
N ILE A 484 25.28 -5.20 25.43
CA ILE A 484 24.57 -4.37 26.44
C ILE A 484 25.50 -3.81 27.52
N ARG A 485 26.79 -4.10 27.48
CA ARG A 485 27.73 -3.76 28.57
C ARG A 485 28.67 -2.55 28.27
N GLU A 486 28.46 -1.83 27.17
CA GLU A 486 29.08 -0.54 26.88
C GLU A 486 28.01 0.56 26.77
#